data_8ab63463ce6e4d221d4bcda5d48fe325
#
_entry.id   8ab63463ce6e4d221d4bcda5d48fe325
#
_cell.length_a   1.000
_cell.length_b   1.000
_cell.length_c   1.000
_cell.angle_alpha   90.00
_cell.angle_beta   90.00
_cell.angle_gamma   90.00
#
_symmetry.space_group_name_H-M   'P 1'
#
loop_
_entity.id
_entity.type
_entity.pdbx_description
1 polymer ?
#
loop_
_entity_poly.entity_id
_entity_poly.type
_entity_poly.pdbx_seq_one_letter_code
_entity_poly.pdbx_strand_id
1 'polypeptide(L)' 'QGKVKWFNATKGFGFIERGDKEKDVFVHVSAVRDAGMNGLVEGQALTFDIEEGPKGPNAVSLQKVS' A
#
# COMPACT_ATOMS: atom_id res chain seq x y z
N GLN A 1 8.24 5.29 -2.21
CA GLN A 1 7.54 5.08 -3.47
C GLN A 1 7.58 3.62 -3.87
N GLY A 2 6.47 3.10 -4.38
CA GLY A 2 6.41 1.71 -4.80
C GLY A 2 5.23 1.48 -5.71
N LYS A 3 5.03 0.20 -6.07
CA LYS A 3 3.92 -0.21 -6.92
C LYS A 3 3.09 -1.26 -6.21
N VAL A 4 1.79 -1.22 -6.43
CA VAL A 4 0.90 -2.22 -5.84
C VAL A 4 1.20 -3.58 -6.44
N LYS A 5 1.57 -4.53 -5.57
CA LYS A 5 1.81 -5.90 -6.01
C LYS A 5 0.48 -6.61 -6.21
N TRP A 6 -0.39 -6.51 -5.21
CA TRP A 6 -1.77 -6.96 -5.32
C TRP A 6 -2.58 -6.34 -4.18
N PHE A 7 -3.88 -6.30 -4.35
CA PHE A 7 -4.77 -5.77 -3.34
C PHE A 7 -6.10 -6.50 -3.43
N ASN A 8 -6.62 -6.92 -2.28
CA ASN A 8 -7.89 -7.62 -2.21
C ASN A 8 -8.84 -6.82 -1.32
N ALA A 9 -9.77 -6.11 -1.95
CA ALA A 9 -10.72 -5.27 -1.24
C ALA A 9 -11.68 -6.08 -0.37
N THR A 10 -11.97 -7.32 -0.77
CA THR A 10 -12.85 -8.19 0.00
C THR A 10 -12.20 -8.59 1.32
N LYS A 11 -10.92 -8.90 1.28
CA LYS A 11 -10.17 -9.22 2.50
C LYS A 11 -9.71 -7.97 3.24
N GLY A 12 -9.67 -6.84 2.55
CA GLY A 12 -9.34 -5.56 3.15
C GLY A 12 -7.85 -5.27 3.30
N PHE A 13 -7.00 -5.91 2.50
CA PHE A 13 -5.57 -5.64 2.55
C PHE A 13 -4.87 -6.03 1.26
N GLY A 14 -3.62 -5.61 1.16
CA GLY A 14 -2.78 -5.96 0.03
C GLY A 14 -1.32 -5.68 0.35
N PHE A 15 -0.48 -5.77 -0.66
CA PHE A 15 0.94 -5.52 -0.52
C PHE A 15 1.44 -4.58 -1.62
N ILE A 16 2.37 -3.73 -1.23
CA ILE A 16 3.02 -2.79 -2.14
C ILE A 16 4.48 -3.22 -2.28
N GLU A 17 4.92 -3.38 -3.52
CA GLU A 17 6.30 -3.75 -3.81
C GLU A 17 7.15 -2.48 -3.81
N ARG A 18 8.25 -2.52 -3.06
CA ARG A 18 9.23 -1.43 -3.04
C ARG A 18 10.30 -1.75 -4.06
N GLY A 19 10.54 -0.86 -4.98
CA GLY A 19 11.38 -1.14 -6.13
C GLY A 19 12.87 -1.35 -5.86
N ASP A 20 13.30 -1.36 -4.62
CA ASP A 20 14.71 -1.41 -4.24
C ASP A 20 15.10 -2.70 -3.53
N LYS A 21 14.42 -3.79 -3.84
CA LYS A 21 14.64 -5.12 -3.26
C LYS A 21 14.30 -5.21 -1.78
N GLU A 22 13.66 -4.20 -1.24
CA GLU A 22 13.15 -4.26 0.13
C GLU A 22 11.94 -5.18 0.18
N LYS A 23 11.58 -5.60 1.40
CA LYS A 23 10.41 -6.45 1.59
C LYS A 23 9.15 -5.69 1.21
N ASP A 24 8.14 -6.44 0.76
CA ASP A 24 6.83 -5.85 0.47
C ASP A 24 6.28 -5.19 1.72
N VAL A 25 5.52 -4.12 1.51
CA VAL A 25 4.90 -3.38 2.59
C VAL A 25 3.42 -3.71 2.63
N PHE A 26 2.92 -4.05 3.81
CA PHE A 26 1.50 -4.33 4.01
C PHE A 26 0.69 -3.04 3.90
N VAL A 27 -0.46 -3.12 3.24
CA VAL A 27 -1.39 -1.98 3.17
C VAL A 27 -2.78 -2.47 3.55
N HIS A 28 -3.41 -1.77 4.50
CA HIS A 28 -4.76 -2.09 4.93
C HIS A 28 -5.75 -1.18 4.20
N VAL A 29 -6.98 -1.69 4.01
CA VAL A 29 -8.00 -0.93 3.30
C VAL A 29 -8.30 0.41 3.96
N SER A 30 -8.15 0.50 5.28
CA SER A 30 -8.38 1.76 5.99
C SER A 30 -7.41 2.84 5.53
N ALA A 31 -6.15 2.48 5.26
CA ALA A 31 -5.17 3.44 4.74
C ALA A 31 -5.55 3.91 3.34
N VAL A 32 -6.11 3.01 2.53
CA VAL A 32 -6.56 3.35 1.19
C VAL A 32 -7.73 4.33 1.26
N ARG A 33 -8.69 4.08 2.14
CA ARG A 33 -9.83 4.96 2.33
C ARG A 33 -9.41 6.32 2.88
N ASP A 34 -8.48 6.33 3.82
CA ASP A 34 -7.98 7.57 4.41
C ASP A 34 -7.32 8.45 3.34
N ALA A 35 -6.76 7.82 2.32
CA ALA A 35 -6.16 8.54 1.20
C ALA A 35 -7.19 9.01 0.15
N GLY A 36 -8.48 8.71 0.38
CA GLY A 36 -9.54 9.09 -0.54
C GLY A 36 -9.67 8.20 -1.75
N MET A 37 -9.10 6.99 -1.69
CA MET A 37 -9.15 6.04 -2.79
C MET A 37 -10.17 4.94 -2.52
N ASN A 38 -10.74 4.39 -3.58
CA ASN A 38 -11.73 3.31 -3.46
C ASN A 38 -11.08 1.94 -3.43
N GLY A 39 -9.84 1.84 -3.80
CA GLY A 39 -9.10 0.59 -3.86
C GLY A 39 -7.81 0.81 -4.61
N LEU A 40 -7.06 -0.27 -4.78
CA LEU A 40 -5.79 -0.22 -5.50
C LEU A 40 -5.82 -1.19 -6.66
N VAL A 41 -5.07 -0.86 -7.69
CA VAL A 41 -4.95 -1.69 -8.89
C VAL A 41 -3.54 -2.26 -8.95
N GLU A 42 -3.41 -3.52 -9.34
CA GLU A 42 -2.10 -4.14 -9.49
C GLU A 42 -1.24 -3.32 -10.44
N GLY A 43 -0.01 -3.04 -10.01
CA GLY A 43 0.93 -2.24 -10.79
C GLY A 43 0.78 -0.74 -10.62
N GLN A 44 -0.21 -0.28 -9.85
CA GLN A 44 -0.41 1.14 -9.62
C GLN A 44 0.75 1.74 -8.84
N ALA A 45 1.29 2.86 -9.31
CA ALA A 45 2.37 3.55 -8.61
C ALA A 45 1.82 4.43 -7.48
N LEU A 46 2.45 4.36 -6.33
CA LEU A 46 2.03 5.11 -5.14
C LEU A 46 3.24 5.66 -4.42
N THR A 47 3.04 6.77 -3.72
CA THR A 47 3.95 7.19 -2.68
C THR A 47 3.28 6.92 -1.34
N PHE A 48 4.07 6.65 -0.33
CA PHE A 48 3.54 6.31 0.98
C PHE A 48 4.63 6.46 2.04
N ASP A 49 4.20 6.55 3.29
CA ASP A 49 5.09 6.47 4.43
C ASP A 49 4.99 5.08 5.02
N ILE A 50 6.02 4.68 5.73
CA ILE A 50 6.06 3.37 6.37
C ILE A 50 5.93 3.56 7.88
N GLU A 51 5.00 2.82 8.47
CA GLU A 51 4.80 2.82 9.91
C GLU A 51 5.02 1.41 10.42
N GLU A 52 5.88 1.27 11.41
CA GLU A 52 6.13 -0.04 12.02
C GLU A 52 4.96 -0.44 12.89
N GLY A 53 4.48 -1.66 12.69
CA GLY A 53 3.37 -2.19 13.46
C GLY A 53 3.67 -3.60 13.95
N PRO A 54 2.73 -4.20 14.70
CA PRO A 54 2.92 -5.54 15.26
C PRO A 54 3.19 -6.61 14.21
N LYS A 55 2.71 -6.42 13.01
CA LYS A 55 2.87 -7.39 11.92
C LYS A 55 3.97 -6.99 10.93
N GLY A 56 4.70 -5.93 11.23
CA GLY A 56 5.75 -5.44 10.36
C GLY A 56 5.43 -4.08 9.76
N PRO A 57 6.12 -3.66 8.70
CA PRO A 57 5.91 -2.34 8.12
C PRO A 57 4.56 -2.23 7.41
N ASN A 58 3.86 -1.13 7.68
CA ASN A 58 2.58 -0.81 7.05
C ASN A 58 2.73 0.45 6.21
N ALA A 59 2.05 0.47 5.06
CA ALA A 59 2.00 1.68 4.25
C ALA A 59 0.89 2.59 4.77
N VAL A 60 1.22 3.85 4.99
CA VAL A 60 0.27 4.88 5.43
C VAL A 60 0.47 6.13 4.60
N SER A 61 -0.48 7.06 4.69
CA SER A 61 -0.39 8.32 3.96
C SER A 61 -0.19 8.10 2.45
N LEU A 62 -1.00 7.22 1.89
CA LEU A 62 -0.90 6.87 0.47
C LEU A 62 -1.27 8.04 -0.43
N GLN A 63 -0.53 8.19 -1.53
CA GLN A 63 -0.83 9.18 -2.55
C GLN A 63 -0.57 8.58 -3.93
N LYS A 64 -1.43 8.89 -4.87
CA LYS A 64 -1.23 8.44 -6.24
C LYS A 64 -0.07 9.21 -6.87
N VAL A 65 0.74 8.49 -7.64
CA VAL A 65 1.75 9.11 -8.48
C VAL A 65 1.09 9.41 -9.80
N SER A 66 0.94 10.65 -10.11
CA SER A 66 0.31 11.06 -11.36
C SER A 66 1.31 11.24 -12.49
#